data_55f1300371a98540f5096250a79aec8b
#
_entry.id   55f1300371a98540f5096250a79aec8b
#
_cell.length_a   1.000
_cell.length_b   1.000
_cell.length_c   1.000
_cell.angle_alpha   90.00
_cell.angle_beta   90.00
_cell.angle_gamma   90.00
#
_symmetry.space_group_name_H-M   'P 1'
#
loop_
_entity.id
_entity.type
_entity.pdbx_description
1 polymer ?
#
loop_
_entity_poly.entity_id
_entity_poly.type
_entity_poly.pdbx_seq_one_letter_code
_entity_poly.pdbx_strand_id
1 'polypeptide(L)'
;SELNWKDRKMVIRQQTAFPYAESSVVEVAKGKGTFILKVRKPSWCNNFTVTGVGFDADSYEENGFVCIKRKWKKGDQIKISMPMHAYIKPMINVPQYVAIMYGPILLGMKTGTEDMRSLIADDSRFGQYAGGKKLALDKAPILLPKHLDDIAKELKPISGKPLHFKLATRMENAIDGELQPFFEIHDSRYMMYWLALGENDYKAYMQKLADEETARQALEARTVDKVSPGEQQPETDHRMETDDSSKGNTEGIFFR
;
A
#
# COMPACT_ATOMS: atom_id res chain seq x y z
N SER A 1 16.24 6.77 -17.70
CA SER A 1 17.02 7.81 -16.97
C SER A 1 18.46 7.85 -17.47
N GLU A 2 19.10 9.02 -17.32
CA GLU A 2 20.48 9.24 -17.74
C GLU A 2 21.23 10.06 -16.70
N LEU A 3 22.41 9.60 -16.30
CA LEU A 3 23.33 10.29 -15.43
C LEU A 3 24.52 10.83 -16.24
N ASN A 4 24.64 12.15 -16.33
CA ASN A 4 25.81 12.81 -16.90
C ASN A 4 26.83 13.09 -15.80
N TRP A 5 27.85 12.23 -15.68
CA TRP A 5 28.91 12.35 -14.68
C TRP A 5 30.06 13.23 -15.20
N LYS A 6 29.88 14.53 -15.01
CA LYS A 6 30.76 15.57 -15.60
C LYS A 6 32.24 15.40 -15.25
N ASP A 7 32.56 15.16 -13.98
CA ASP A 7 33.94 15.03 -13.48
C ASP A 7 34.70 13.86 -14.13
N ARG A 8 33.96 12.81 -14.52
CA ARG A 8 34.53 11.65 -15.21
C ARG A 8 34.31 11.65 -16.72
N LYS A 9 33.64 12.67 -17.26
CA LYS A 9 33.27 12.77 -18.68
C LYS A 9 32.57 11.51 -19.18
N MET A 10 31.70 10.93 -18.34
CA MET A 10 30.96 9.71 -18.61
C MET A 10 29.47 9.97 -18.61
N VAL A 11 28.75 9.16 -19.37
CA VAL A 11 27.29 9.11 -19.36
C VAL A 11 26.87 7.67 -19.09
N ILE A 12 26.06 7.48 -18.04
CA ILE A 12 25.47 6.19 -17.67
C ILE A 12 23.97 6.31 -17.90
N ARG A 13 23.41 5.35 -18.65
CA ARG A 13 21.99 5.30 -19.00
C ARG A 13 21.35 4.08 -18.36
N GLN A 14 20.18 4.26 -17.76
CA GLN A 14 19.32 3.17 -17.33
C GLN A 14 18.08 3.12 -18.23
N GLN A 15 17.77 1.94 -18.74
CA GLN A 15 16.56 1.62 -19.48
C GLN A 15 15.75 0.63 -18.62
N THR A 16 14.51 1.01 -18.31
CA THR A 16 13.62 0.20 -17.47
C THR A 16 12.16 0.51 -17.77
N ALA A 17 11.34 -0.51 -17.71
CA ALA A 17 9.88 -0.42 -17.64
C ALA A 17 9.36 -0.96 -16.28
N PHE A 18 10.26 -1.08 -15.28
CA PHE A 18 9.86 -1.50 -13.94
C PHE A 18 8.83 -0.52 -13.35
N PRO A 19 7.75 -0.99 -12.74
CA PRO A 19 7.48 -2.36 -12.32
C PRO A 19 6.76 -3.25 -13.35
N TYR A 20 6.40 -2.73 -14.52
CA TYR A 20 5.68 -3.50 -15.55
C TYR A 20 6.56 -4.52 -16.30
N ALA A 21 7.87 -4.39 -16.16
CA ALA A 21 8.83 -5.41 -16.54
C ALA A 21 9.81 -5.67 -15.40
N GLU A 22 10.13 -6.92 -15.17
CA GLU A 22 10.96 -7.39 -14.04
C GLU A 22 12.46 -7.26 -14.29
N SER A 23 12.85 -6.32 -15.16
CA SER A 23 14.27 -6.11 -15.49
C SER A 23 14.59 -4.66 -15.81
N SER A 24 15.87 -4.33 -15.65
CA SER A 24 16.46 -3.06 -16.05
C SER A 24 17.81 -3.30 -16.72
N VAL A 25 18.19 -2.43 -17.63
CA VAL A 25 19.52 -2.42 -18.26
C VAL A 25 20.23 -1.13 -17.89
N VAL A 26 21.47 -1.24 -17.43
CA VAL A 26 22.35 -0.11 -17.20
C VAL A 26 23.50 -0.18 -18.20
N GLU A 27 23.74 0.92 -18.92
CA GLU A 27 24.71 1.03 -19.99
C GLU A 27 25.66 2.20 -19.76
N VAL A 28 26.92 2.02 -20.10
CA VAL A 28 27.88 3.13 -20.26
C VAL A 28 27.68 3.71 -21.66
N ALA A 29 26.86 4.76 -21.77
CA ALA A 29 26.52 5.37 -23.06
C ALA A 29 27.67 6.23 -23.63
N LYS A 30 28.54 6.77 -22.76
CA LYS A 30 29.71 7.59 -23.15
C LYS A 30 30.84 7.47 -22.13
N GLY A 31 32.07 7.57 -22.63
CA GLY A 31 33.28 7.65 -21.80
C GLY A 31 33.86 6.29 -21.44
N LYS A 32 34.89 6.33 -20.60
CA LYS A 32 35.57 5.16 -20.03
C LYS A 32 36.20 5.53 -18.68
N GLY A 33 36.32 4.54 -17.79
CA GLY A 33 36.99 4.77 -16.50
C GLY A 33 36.83 3.57 -15.56
N THR A 34 37.68 3.53 -14.54
CA THR A 34 37.58 2.49 -13.50
C THR A 34 36.75 3.02 -12.34
N PHE A 35 35.68 2.31 -12.01
CA PHE A 35 34.83 2.58 -10.84
C PHE A 35 34.07 1.36 -10.42
N ILE A 36 33.45 1.44 -9.23
CA ILE A 36 32.55 0.42 -8.71
C ILE A 36 31.13 0.87 -9.02
N LEU A 37 30.40 0.05 -9.80
CA LEU A 37 28.97 0.20 -9.97
C LEU A 37 28.28 -0.60 -8.87
N LYS A 38 27.50 0.07 -8.02
CA LYS A 38 26.75 -0.58 -6.93
C LYS A 38 25.27 -0.68 -7.33
N VAL A 39 24.78 -1.89 -7.39
CA VAL A 39 23.37 -2.21 -7.69
C VAL A 39 22.71 -2.72 -6.41
N ARG A 40 21.67 -2.03 -5.95
CA ARG A 40 20.94 -2.44 -4.75
C ARG A 40 20.20 -3.76 -4.99
N LYS A 41 20.38 -4.73 -4.09
CA LYS A 41 19.63 -5.98 -4.05
C LYS A 41 18.41 -5.77 -3.15
N PRO A 42 17.17 -5.77 -3.70
CA PRO A 42 15.97 -5.55 -2.91
C PRO A 42 15.69 -6.76 -2.01
N SER A 43 15.28 -6.52 -0.77
CA SER A 43 14.98 -7.59 0.20
C SER A 43 13.77 -8.44 -0.17
N TRP A 44 12.85 -7.90 -0.95
CA TRP A 44 11.67 -8.62 -1.44
C TRP A 44 11.98 -9.57 -2.62
N CYS A 45 13.14 -9.42 -3.28
CA CYS A 45 13.48 -10.19 -4.49
C CYS A 45 14.38 -11.37 -4.14
N ASN A 46 13.80 -12.57 -4.08
CA ASN A 46 14.52 -13.78 -3.73
C ASN A 46 15.51 -14.24 -4.82
N ASN A 47 15.14 -14.04 -6.09
CA ASN A 47 15.91 -14.48 -7.26
C ASN A 47 16.53 -13.29 -8.00
N PHE A 48 17.10 -12.36 -7.25
CA PHE A 48 17.78 -11.20 -7.81
C PHE A 48 19.06 -11.64 -8.55
N THR A 49 19.21 -11.19 -9.80
CA THR A 49 20.43 -11.46 -10.57
C THR A 49 20.89 -10.21 -11.31
N VAL A 50 22.20 -10.12 -11.45
CA VAL A 50 22.85 -9.14 -12.31
C VAL A 50 23.74 -9.90 -13.27
N THR A 51 23.63 -9.63 -14.56
CA THR A 51 24.42 -10.28 -15.62
C THR A 51 25.00 -9.21 -16.55
N GLY A 52 26.10 -9.54 -17.21
CA GLY A 52 26.73 -8.63 -18.17
C GLY A 52 28.11 -9.09 -18.55
N VAL A 53 28.76 -8.36 -19.47
CA VAL A 53 30.10 -8.71 -19.95
C VAL A 53 31.11 -8.58 -18.81
N GLY A 54 31.80 -9.67 -18.46
CA GLY A 54 32.83 -9.72 -17.42
C GLY A 54 32.29 -9.66 -15.99
N PHE A 55 31.00 -9.92 -15.78
CA PHE A 55 30.37 -9.81 -14.46
C PHE A 55 31.00 -10.75 -13.42
N ASP A 56 31.18 -12.01 -13.78
CA ASP A 56 31.58 -13.05 -12.81
C ASP A 56 32.99 -12.85 -12.23
N ALA A 57 33.87 -12.15 -12.97
CA ALA A 57 35.25 -11.92 -12.54
C ALA A 57 35.40 -10.69 -11.61
N ASP A 58 34.47 -9.75 -11.67
CA ASP A 58 34.62 -8.41 -11.10
C ASP A 58 33.55 -8.06 -10.04
N SER A 59 32.68 -9.02 -9.65
CA SER A 59 31.54 -8.74 -8.77
C SER A 59 31.68 -9.36 -7.38
N TYR A 60 31.11 -8.66 -6.38
CA TYR A 60 30.99 -9.12 -4.99
C TYR A 60 29.76 -8.50 -4.33
N GLU A 61 29.23 -9.11 -3.27
CA GLU A 61 28.14 -8.56 -2.49
C GLU A 61 28.65 -7.83 -1.25
N GLU A 62 28.13 -6.62 -0.99
CA GLU A 62 28.47 -5.81 0.18
C GLU A 62 27.27 -4.99 0.63
N ASN A 63 26.86 -5.12 1.90
CA ASN A 63 25.81 -4.31 2.54
C ASN A 63 24.50 -4.21 1.73
N GLY A 64 24.06 -5.31 1.13
CA GLY A 64 22.83 -5.37 0.32
C GLY A 64 22.97 -4.79 -1.09
N PHE A 65 24.21 -4.63 -1.56
CA PHE A 65 24.51 -4.24 -2.94
C PHE A 65 25.33 -5.31 -3.64
N VAL A 66 25.05 -5.50 -4.92
CA VAL A 66 25.95 -6.15 -5.85
C VAL A 66 26.90 -5.09 -6.38
N CYS A 67 28.18 -5.24 -6.11
CA CYS A 67 29.24 -4.31 -6.46
C CYS A 67 30.06 -4.88 -7.61
N ILE A 68 30.23 -4.11 -8.68
CA ILE A 68 30.98 -4.51 -9.87
C ILE A 68 32.14 -3.54 -10.07
N LYS A 69 33.37 -3.98 -9.76
CA LYS A 69 34.59 -3.16 -9.88
C LYS A 69 35.31 -3.50 -11.17
N ARG A 70 35.26 -2.62 -12.15
CA ARG A 70 35.96 -2.84 -13.43
C ARG A 70 36.32 -1.55 -14.14
N LYS A 71 37.11 -1.67 -15.20
CA LYS A 71 37.36 -0.61 -16.18
C LYS A 71 36.23 -0.60 -17.20
N TRP A 72 35.28 0.28 -16.99
CA TRP A 72 34.13 0.48 -17.85
C TRP A 72 34.48 1.22 -19.11
N LYS A 73 33.82 0.90 -20.22
CA LYS A 73 33.93 1.59 -21.51
C LYS A 73 32.57 1.74 -22.16
N LYS A 74 32.47 2.66 -23.11
CA LYS A 74 31.24 2.86 -23.93
C LYS A 74 30.75 1.53 -24.50
N GLY A 75 29.44 1.27 -24.36
CA GLY A 75 28.78 0.06 -24.81
C GLY A 75 28.75 -1.08 -23.79
N ASP A 76 29.48 -0.97 -22.67
CA ASP A 76 29.36 -1.96 -21.58
C ASP A 76 27.95 -1.87 -20.97
N GLN A 77 27.32 -3.02 -20.79
CA GLN A 77 25.97 -3.14 -20.24
C GLN A 77 25.92 -4.20 -19.15
N ILE A 78 25.05 -3.96 -18.18
CA ILE A 78 24.57 -4.97 -17.25
C ILE A 78 23.05 -5.05 -17.33
N LYS A 79 22.52 -6.26 -17.20
CA LYS A 79 21.10 -6.54 -17.05
C LYS A 79 20.83 -6.92 -15.60
N ILE A 80 19.88 -6.23 -14.98
CA ILE A 80 19.40 -6.47 -13.64
C ILE A 80 18.05 -7.18 -13.77
N SER A 81 17.91 -8.36 -13.18
CA SER A 81 16.65 -9.10 -13.14
C SER A 81 16.10 -9.11 -11.72
N MET A 82 14.84 -8.75 -11.58
CA MET A 82 14.14 -8.58 -10.30
C MET A 82 12.77 -9.28 -10.38
N PRO A 83 12.73 -10.62 -10.48
CA PRO A 83 11.46 -11.34 -10.55
C PRO A 83 10.63 -11.05 -9.29
N MET A 84 9.37 -10.68 -9.51
CA MET A 84 8.42 -10.36 -8.46
C MET A 84 7.59 -11.59 -8.10
N HIS A 85 7.17 -11.64 -6.85
CA HIS A 85 6.25 -12.65 -6.36
C HIS A 85 5.25 -12.02 -5.39
N ALA A 86 4.10 -12.66 -5.23
CA ALA A 86 3.11 -12.27 -4.25
C ALA A 86 3.56 -12.72 -2.85
N TYR A 87 3.31 -11.88 -1.85
CA TYR A 87 3.48 -12.21 -0.44
C TYR A 87 2.56 -11.38 0.44
N ILE A 88 2.36 -11.84 1.66
CA ILE A 88 1.52 -11.19 2.65
C ILE A 88 2.41 -10.51 3.67
N LYS A 89 2.05 -9.27 4.02
CA LYS A 89 2.73 -8.49 5.05
C LYS A 89 1.75 -8.15 6.17
N PRO A 90 1.78 -8.86 7.30
CA PRO A 90 0.97 -8.51 8.48
C PRO A 90 1.36 -7.15 9.04
N MET A 91 0.40 -6.43 9.59
CA MET A 91 0.64 -5.18 10.31
C MET A 91 1.29 -5.47 11.66
N ILE A 92 2.26 -4.66 12.05
CA ILE A 92 3.11 -4.90 13.24
C ILE A 92 2.30 -5.05 14.52
N ASN A 93 1.33 -4.16 14.76
CA ASN A 93 0.57 -4.12 16.01
C ASN A 93 -0.77 -4.86 15.94
N VAL A 94 -1.21 -5.23 14.75
CA VAL A 94 -2.52 -5.86 14.48
C VAL A 94 -2.32 -6.91 13.38
N PRO A 95 -1.69 -8.05 13.67
CA PRO A 95 -1.24 -9.01 12.67
C PRO A 95 -2.37 -9.67 11.88
N GLN A 96 -3.61 -9.63 12.37
CA GLN A 96 -4.79 -10.06 11.63
C GLN A 96 -5.14 -9.15 10.44
N TYR A 97 -4.62 -7.91 10.42
CA TYR A 97 -4.69 -7.05 9.24
C TYR A 97 -3.45 -7.23 8.39
N VAL A 98 -3.67 -7.54 7.13
CA VAL A 98 -2.59 -7.86 6.18
C VAL A 98 -2.63 -6.95 4.97
N ALA A 99 -1.44 -6.62 4.46
CA ALA A 99 -1.26 -6.05 3.13
C ALA A 99 -0.90 -7.16 2.15
N ILE A 100 -1.46 -7.10 0.94
CA ILE A 100 -1.13 -8.00 -0.16
C ILE A 100 -0.11 -7.30 -1.04
N MET A 101 1.06 -7.89 -1.18
CA MET A 101 2.19 -7.33 -1.90
C MET A 101 2.51 -8.15 -3.15
N TYR A 102 2.98 -7.49 -4.20
CA TYR A 102 3.58 -8.13 -5.37
C TYR A 102 4.92 -7.45 -5.68
N GLY A 103 6.01 -8.14 -5.35
CA GLY A 103 7.32 -7.49 -5.28
C GLY A 103 7.31 -6.28 -4.34
N PRO A 104 7.72 -5.08 -4.77
CA PRO A 104 7.66 -3.87 -3.95
C PRO A 104 6.29 -3.18 -3.96
N ILE A 105 5.30 -3.72 -4.67
CA ILE A 105 4.04 -3.05 -4.94
C ILE A 105 3.01 -3.46 -3.91
N LEU A 106 2.40 -2.48 -3.25
CA LEU A 106 1.18 -2.68 -2.48
C LEU A 106 0.01 -2.81 -3.45
N LEU A 107 -0.77 -3.89 -3.32
CA LEU A 107 -2.00 -4.09 -4.07
C LEU A 107 -3.19 -3.55 -3.29
N GLY A 108 -4.06 -2.84 -3.99
CA GLY A 108 -5.33 -2.35 -3.46
C GLY A 108 -6.49 -2.76 -4.35
N MET A 109 -7.69 -2.66 -3.82
CA MET A 109 -8.94 -2.90 -4.53
C MET A 109 -9.81 -1.65 -4.48
N LYS A 110 -10.38 -1.23 -5.61
CA LYS A 110 -11.44 -0.23 -5.65
C LYS A 110 -12.71 -0.81 -5.07
N THR A 111 -13.39 -0.05 -4.21
CA THR A 111 -14.59 -0.52 -3.49
C THR A 111 -15.82 0.33 -3.76
N GLY A 112 -15.79 1.17 -4.78
CA GLY A 112 -16.91 1.98 -5.22
C GLY A 112 -16.60 3.46 -5.33
N THR A 113 -17.55 4.19 -5.89
CA THR A 113 -17.46 5.65 -6.11
C THR A 113 -18.62 6.41 -5.47
N GLU A 114 -19.49 5.71 -4.74
CA GLU A 114 -20.65 6.33 -4.11
C GLU A 114 -20.20 7.32 -3.03
N ASP A 115 -20.92 8.42 -2.94
CA ASP A 115 -20.74 9.40 -1.87
C ASP A 115 -19.29 9.94 -1.73
N MET A 116 -18.64 10.14 -2.89
CA MET A 116 -17.25 10.63 -2.97
C MET A 116 -17.13 12.14 -2.80
N ARG A 117 -18.26 12.86 -2.64
CA ARG A 117 -18.28 14.31 -2.45
C ARG A 117 -17.44 14.68 -1.22
N SER A 118 -16.50 15.61 -1.38
CA SER A 118 -15.51 16.02 -0.36
C SER A 118 -14.42 14.97 -0.04
N LEU A 119 -14.39 13.84 -0.73
CA LEU A 119 -13.30 12.84 -0.61
C LEU A 119 -12.27 12.98 -1.72
N ILE A 120 -12.62 13.66 -2.81
CA ILE A 120 -11.71 13.95 -3.92
C ILE A 120 -10.95 15.22 -3.59
N ALA A 121 -9.63 15.15 -3.66
CA ALA A 121 -8.76 16.31 -3.46
C ALA A 121 -9.00 17.35 -4.56
N ASP A 122 -9.34 18.56 -4.15
CA ASP A 122 -9.36 19.74 -5.02
C ASP A 122 -8.05 20.53 -4.88
N ASP A 123 -7.98 21.71 -5.49
CA ASP A 123 -6.82 22.60 -5.40
C ASP A 123 -6.60 23.20 -4.00
N SER A 124 -7.52 22.99 -3.07
CA SER A 124 -7.45 23.45 -1.70
C SER A 124 -6.56 22.53 -0.85
N ARG A 125 -5.43 23.04 -0.40
CA ARG A 125 -4.48 22.28 0.44
C ARG A 125 -4.88 22.17 1.91
N PHE A 126 -5.82 22.96 2.38
CA PHE A 126 -6.10 23.13 3.81
C PHE A 126 -7.49 22.68 4.28
N GLY A 127 -8.39 22.34 3.40
CA GLY A 127 -9.77 21.94 3.74
C GLY A 127 -10.07 20.45 3.55
N GLN A 128 -9.05 19.64 3.28
CA GLN A 128 -9.26 18.26 2.87
C GLN A 128 -9.25 17.31 4.06
N TYR A 129 -10.37 17.15 4.69
CA TYR A 129 -10.64 15.97 5.50
C TYR A 129 -11.81 15.21 4.88
N ALA A 130 -11.76 13.88 5.00
CA ALA A 130 -12.80 13.01 4.48
C ALA A 130 -14.12 13.29 5.19
N GLY A 131 -14.91 14.19 4.63
CA GLY A 131 -16.26 14.53 5.12
C GLY A 131 -17.35 13.57 4.65
N GLY A 132 -17.01 12.63 3.75
CA GLY A 132 -17.96 11.66 3.22
C GLY A 132 -18.34 10.59 4.23
N LYS A 133 -19.45 9.89 3.96
CA LYS A 133 -19.96 8.81 4.81
C LYS A 133 -18.92 7.69 4.92
N LYS A 134 -18.53 7.36 6.14
CA LYS A 134 -17.66 6.22 6.40
C LYS A 134 -18.43 4.92 6.19
N LEU A 135 -17.81 3.94 5.54
CA LEU A 135 -18.34 2.58 5.52
C LEU A 135 -18.08 1.93 6.87
N ALA A 136 -19.08 1.21 7.38
CA ALA A 136 -18.94 0.47 8.63
C ALA A 136 -17.94 -0.69 8.45
N LEU A 137 -17.08 -0.92 9.44
CA LEU A 137 -16.03 -1.96 9.37
C LEU A 137 -16.62 -3.37 9.30
N ASP A 138 -17.79 -3.60 9.87
CA ASP A 138 -18.53 -4.86 9.82
C ASP A 138 -19.03 -5.21 8.40
N LYS A 139 -19.06 -4.23 7.50
CA LYS A 139 -19.42 -4.40 6.08
C LYS A 139 -18.20 -4.49 5.16
N ALA A 140 -17.01 -4.34 5.71
CA ALA A 140 -15.79 -4.49 4.93
C ALA A 140 -15.55 -5.97 4.60
N PRO A 141 -14.94 -6.28 3.45
CA PRO A 141 -14.53 -7.63 3.12
C PRO A 141 -13.59 -8.24 4.14
N ILE A 142 -13.85 -9.47 4.54
CA ILE A 142 -13.01 -10.25 5.48
C ILE A 142 -12.50 -11.47 4.73
N LEU A 143 -11.20 -11.64 4.67
CA LEU A 143 -10.58 -12.83 4.07
C LEU A 143 -10.61 -14.00 5.05
N LEU A 144 -11.01 -15.17 4.54
CA LEU A 144 -11.08 -16.42 5.29
C LEU A 144 -10.14 -17.48 4.70
N PRO A 145 -8.83 -17.27 4.76
CA PRO A 145 -7.86 -18.24 4.27
C PRO A 145 -7.74 -19.42 5.23
N LYS A 146 -7.33 -20.60 4.72
CA LYS A 146 -6.92 -21.71 5.56
C LYS A 146 -5.61 -21.39 6.30
N HIS A 147 -4.66 -20.79 5.58
CA HIS A 147 -3.42 -20.24 6.12
C HIS A 147 -3.16 -18.88 5.47
N LEU A 148 -2.55 -17.94 6.18
CA LEU A 148 -2.30 -16.59 5.68
C LEU A 148 -1.51 -16.58 4.36
N ASP A 149 -0.51 -17.45 4.23
CA ASP A 149 0.32 -17.54 3.01
C ASP A 149 -0.44 -18.06 1.78
N ASP A 150 -1.60 -18.68 1.97
CA ASP A 150 -2.42 -19.14 0.86
C ASP A 150 -3.02 -17.97 0.07
N ILE A 151 -3.27 -16.85 0.71
CA ILE A 151 -3.77 -15.63 0.05
C ILE A 151 -2.85 -15.24 -1.11
N ALA A 152 -1.53 -15.27 -0.90
CA ALA A 152 -0.56 -14.96 -1.94
C ALA A 152 -0.58 -15.97 -3.11
N LYS A 153 -0.80 -17.26 -2.83
CA LYS A 153 -0.88 -18.32 -3.84
C LYS A 153 -2.18 -18.25 -4.66
N GLU A 154 -3.21 -17.66 -4.09
CA GLU A 154 -4.54 -17.53 -4.69
C GLU A 154 -4.73 -16.28 -5.53
N LEU A 155 -3.68 -15.45 -5.70
CA LEU A 155 -3.66 -14.37 -6.66
C LEU A 155 -3.59 -14.92 -8.09
N LYS A 156 -4.59 -14.58 -8.91
CA LYS A 156 -4.67 -14.96 -10.31
C LYS A 156 -4.46 -13.74 -11.20
N PRO A 157 -3.38 -13.67 -12.01
CA PRO A 157 -3.16 -12.55 -12.90
C PRO A 157 -4.29 -12.43 -13.93
N ILE A 158 -4.66 -11.19 -14.26
CA ILE A 158 -5.70 -10.89 -15.25
C ILE A 158 -5.03 -10.70 -16.61
N SER A 159 -5.45 -11.50 -17.59
CA SER A 159 -4.90 -11.41 -18.95
C SER A 159 -5.10 -10.01 -19.54
N GLY A 160 -4.03 -9.46 -20.14
CA GLY A 160 -4.07 -8.14 -20.76
C GLY A 160 -4.02 -6.96 -19.79
N LYS A 161 -4.00 -7.18 -18.48
CA LYS A 161 -3.88 -6.14 -17.46
C LYS A 161 -2.62 -6.39 -16.61
N PRO A 162 -1.47 -5.80 -16.93
CA PRO A 162 -0.25 -5.97 -16.13
C PRO A 162 -0.48 -5.58 -14.67
N LEU A 163 0.04 -6.36 -13.74
CA LEU A 163 -0.04 -6.11 -12.29
C LEU A 163 -1.45 -6.09 -11.70
N HIS A 164 -2.45 -6.58 -12.43
CA HIS A 164 -3.82 -6.73 -11.96
C HIS A 164 -4.14 -8.21 -11.70
N PHE A 165 -4.86 -8.46 -10.61
CA PHE A 165 -5.10 -9.82 -10.12
C PHE A 165 -6.55 -9.98 -9.67
N LYS A 166 -7.08 -11.19 -9.82
CA LYS A 166 -8.25 -11.66 -9.08
C LYS A 166 -7.78 -12.41 -7.84
N LEU A 167 -8.44 -12.18 -6.71
CA LEU A 167 -8.20 -12.92 -5.47
C LEU A 167 -9.23 -14.05 -5.38
N ALA A 168 -8.75 -15.29 -5.28
CA ALA A 168 -9.61 -16.47 -5.19
C ALA A 168 -9.89 -16.90 -3.74
N THR A 169 -9.26 -16.27 -2.77
CA THR A 169 -9.48 -16.53 -1.34
C THR A 169 -10.94 -16.28 -0.97
N ARG A 170 -11.53 -17.21 -0.22
CA ARG A 170 -12.88 -17.05 0.33
C ARG A 170 -12.99 -15.73 1.11
N MET A 171 -14.07 -15.02 0.87
CA MET A 171 -14.28 -13.68 1.43
C MET A 171 -15.73 -13.54 1.90
N GLU A 172 -15.92 -13.10 3.15
CA GLU A 172 -17.20 -12.60 3.61
C GLU A 172 -17.35 -11.13 3.22
N ASN A 173 -18.58 -10.66 3.03
CA ASN A 173 -18.88 -9.33 2.49
C ASN A 173 -18.14 -9.07 1.17
N ALA A 174 -18.07 -10.09 0.31
CA ALA A 174 -17.29 -10.04 -0.91
C ALA A 174 -17.72 -8.88 -1.81
N ILE A 175 -16.73 -8.17 -2.32
CA ILE A 175 -16.90 -7.12 -3.34
C ILE A 175 -16.35 -7.67 -4.65
N ASP A 176 -17.10 -7.54 -5.73
CA ASP A 176 -16.58 -7.86 -7.05
C ASP A 176 -15.57 -6.77 -7.46
N GLY A 177 -14.32 -7.14 -7.47
CA GLY A 177 -13.22 -6.23 -7.74
C GLY A 177 -11.97 -6.96 -8.19
N GLU A 178 -11.00 -6.17 -8.61
CA GLU A 178 -9.65 -6.63 -8.93
C GLU A 178 -8.63 -5.94 -8.02
N LEU A 179 -7.61 -6.68 -7.64
CA LEU A 179 -6.43 -6.10 -6.99
C LEU A 179 -5.56 -5.48 -8.06
N GLN A 180 -5.14 -4.25 -7.84
CA GLN A 180 -4.30 -3.48 -8.74
C GLN A 180 -3.22 -2.72 -7.97
N PRO A 181 -2.18 -2.19 -8.61
CA PRO A 181 -1.22 -1.33 -7.95
C PRO A 181 -1.90 -0.18 -7.22
N PHE A 182 -1.62 -0.02 -5.93
CA PHE A 182 -2.25 1.04 -5.14
C PHE A 182 -2.01 2.45 -5.73
N PHE A 183 -0.85 2.67 -6.34
CA PHE A 183 -0.52 3.94 -6.99
C PHE A 183 -1.34 4.23 -8.27
N GLU A 184 -2.11 3.27 -8.78
CA GLU A 184 -3.06 3.45 -9.91
C GLU A 184 -4.50 3.70 -9.44
N ILE A 185 -4.75 3.65 -8.12
CA ILE A 185 -6.08 3.88 -7.59
C ILE A 185 -6.31 5.37 -7.40
N HIS A 186 -7.20 5.92 -8.20
CA HIS A 186 -7.64 7.31 -8.16
C HIS A 186 -9.17 7.37 -8.13
N ASP A 187 -9.71 8.44 -7.55
CA ASP A 187 -11.14 8.79 -7.58
C ASP A 187 -12.09 7.64 -7.25
N SER A 188 -11.72 6.85 -6.24
CA SER A 188 -12.49 5.70 -5.75
C SER A 188 -12.25 5.50 -4.27
N ARG A 189 -13.24 4.94 -3.58
CA ARG A 189 -13.00 4.25 -2.32
C ARG A 189 -12.12 3.05 -2.58
N TYR A 190 -11.30 2.66 -1.60
CA TYR A 190 -10.37 1.55 -1.79
C TYR A 190 -10.12 0.78 -0.49
N MET A 191 -9.67 -0.44 -0.66
CA MET A 191 -9.07 -1.27 0.38
C MET A 191 -7.63 -1.62 0.04
N MET A 192 -6.72 -1.51 1.01
CA MET A 192 -5.32 -1.93 0.89
C MET A 192 -4.85 -2.78 2.07
N TYR A 193 -5.60 -2.79 3.17
CA TYR A 193 -5.40 -3.68 4.31
C TYR A 193 -6.65 -4.53 4.49
N TRP A 194 -6.44 -5.79 4.72
CA TRP A 194 -7.47 -6.81 4.75
C TRP A 194 -7.50 -7.48 6.11
N LEU A 195 -8.65 -7.52 6.76
CA LEU A 195 -8.82 -8.40 7.91
C LEU A 195 -8.82 -9.85 7.41
N ALA A 196 -7.88 -10.65 7.87
CA ALA A 196 -7.73 -12.06 7.51
C ALA A 196 -7.84 -12.92 8.75
N LEU A 197 -8.88 -13.75 8.83
CA LEU A 197 -9.20 -14.56 9.99
C LEU A 197 -9.31 -16.04 9.62
N GLY A 198 -8.83 -16.91 10.49
CA GLY A 198 -9.19 -18.31 10.45
C GLY A 198 -10.67 -18.51 10.76
N GLU A 199 -11.23 -19.67 10.40
CA GLU A 199 -12.67 -19.92 10.57
C GLU A 199 -13.16 -19.80 12.02
N ASN A 200 -12.35 -20.25 12.98
CA ASN A 200 -12.70 -20.14 14.42
C ASN A 200 -12.59 -18.69 14.91
N ASP A 201 -11.56 -17.96 14.47
CA ASP A 201 -11.36 -16.56 14.84
C ASP A 201 -12.46 -15.68 14.23
N TYR A 202 -12.92 -16.01 13.03
CA TYR A 202 -14.04 -15.33 12.41
C TYR A 202 -15.34 -15.52 13.21
N LYS A 203 -15.64 -16.73 13.68
CA LYS A 203 -16.81 -16.99 14.53
C LYS A 203 -16.74 -16.19 15.83
N ALA A 204 -15.57 -16.17 16.48
CA ALA A 204 -15.35 -15.39 17.70
C ALA A 204 -15.48 -13.88 17.45
N TYR A 205 -14.96 -13.39 16.33
CA TYR A 205 -15.07 -11.99 15.90
C TYR A 205 -16.53 -11.59 15.68
N MET A 206 -17.31 -12.40 14.98
CA MET A 206 -18.73 -12.13 14.74
C MET A 206 -19.56 -12.15 16.03
N GLN A 207 -19.25 -13.06 16.95
CA GLN A 207 -19.91 -13.09 18.27
C GLN A 207 -19.62 -11.81 19.04
N LYS A 208 -18.35 -11.36 19.06
CA LYS A 208 -17.96 -10.10 19.72
C LYS A 208 -18.71 -8.89 19.14
N LEU A 209 -18.85 -8.80 17.83
CA LEU A 209 -19.60 -7.73 17.17
C LEU A 209 -21.08 -7.75 17.58
N ALA A 210 -21.69 -8.93 17.66
CA ALA A 210 -23.08 -9.08 18.09
C ALA A 210 -23.27 -8.65 19.56
N ASP A 211 -22.35 -9.01 20.43
CA ASP A 211 -22.37 -8.62 21.84
C ASP A 211 -22.20 -7.10 22.02
N GLU A 212 -21.26 -6.49 21.28
CA GLU A 212 -21.05 -5.03 21.26
C GLU A 212 -22.27 -4.28 20.76
N GLU A 213 -22.90 -4.76 19.69
CA GLU A 213 -24.14 -4.17 19.14
C GLU A 213 -25.28 -4.26 20.16
N THR A 214 -25.46 -5.41 20.81
CA THR A 214 -26.47 -5.61 21.87
C THR A 214 -26.23 -4.64 23.04
N ALA A 215 -24.97 -4.49 23.47
CA ALA A 215 -24.61 -3.57 24.54
C ALA A 215 -24.88 -2.09 24.15
N ARG A 216 -24.59 -1.73 22.89
CA ARG A 216 -24.88 -0.40 22.35
C ARG A 216 -26.38 -0.10 22.35
N GLN A 217 -27.19 -1.03 21.85
CA GLN A 217 -28.67 -0.89 21.81
C GLN A 217 -29.26 -0.76 23.23
N ALA A 218 -28.73 -1.53 24.19
CA ALA A 218 -29.13 -1.43 25.59
C ALA A 218 -28.79 -0.08 26.23
N LEU A 219 -27.62 0.51 25.82
CA LEU A 219 -27.22 1.84 26.27
C LEU A 219 -28.10 2.94 25.67
N GLU A 220 -28.37 2.85 24.37
CA GLU A 220 -29.25 3.78 23.66
C GLU A 220 -30.68 3.76 24.24
N ALA A 221 -31.25 2.59 24.49
CA ALA A 221 -32.57 2.45 25.13
C ALA A 221 -32.62 3.13 26.51
N ARG A 222 -31.54 3.02 27.29
CA ARG A 222 -31.46 3.71 28.64
C ARG A 222 -31.36 5.23 28.54
N THR A 223 -30.83 5.75 27.42
CA THR A 223 -30.69 7.20 27.20
C THR A 223 -31.99 7.83 26.70
N VAL A 224 -32.78 7.12 25.91
CA VAL A 224 -34.08 7.60 25.40
C VAL A 224 -35.11 7.76 26.53
N ASP A 225 -35.10 6.87 27.54
CA ASP A 225 -36.03 6.95 28.67
C ASP A 225 -35.77 8.16 29.62
N LYS A 226 -34.68 8.90 29.43
CA LYS A 226 -34.34 10.07 30.25
C LYS A 226 -34.76 11.42 29.69
N VAL A 227 -35.22 11.47 28.43
CA VAL A 227 -35.74 12.70 27.81
C VAL A 227 -37.25 12.71 27.99
N SER A 228 -37.71 13.40 29.01
CA SER A 228 -39.15 13.68 29.15
C SER A 228 -39.65 14.48 27.96
N PRO A 229 -40.78 14.11 27.31
CA PRO A 229 -41.36 14.92 26.26
C PRO A 229 -41.91 16.20 26.89
N GLY A 230 -41.21 17.32 26.76
CA GLY A 230 -41.70 18.60 27.24
C GLY A 230 -40.71 19.75 27.32
N GLU A 231 -39.42 19.53 27.25
CA GLU A 231 -38.47 20.63 27.20
C GLU A 231 -38.01 20.93 25.77
N GLN A 232 -38.71 21.83 25.09
CA GLN A 232 -38.17 22.51 23.94
C GLN A 232 -37.00 23.38 24.40
N GLN A 233 -35.78 23.00 24.09
CA GLN A 233 -34.65 23.90 24.26
C GLN A 233 -34.81 25.06 23.29
N PRO A 234 -34.61 26.32 23.74
CA PRO A 234 -34.61 27.47 22.82
C PRO A 234 -33.46 27.32 21.83
N GLU A 235 -33.75 27.59 20.56
CA GLU A 235 -32.75 27.70 19.50
C GLU A 235 -31.67 28.69 19.91
N THR A 236 -30.51 28.22 20.30
CA THR A 236 -29.34 29.06 20.47
C THR A 236 -28.72 29.32 19.10
N ASP A 237 -28.93 30.55 18.62
CA ASP A 237 -28.25 31.13 17.47
C ASP A 237 -26.74 31.20 17.76
N HIS A 238 -25.99 30.18 17.28
CA HIS A 238 -24.53 30.19 17.38
C HIS A 238 -23.93 31.10 16.32
N ARG A 239 -23.97 32.41 16.59
CA ARG A 239 -22.96 33.33 16.02
C ARG A 239 -21.61 32.93 16.61
N MET A 240 -20.69 32.51 15.75
CA MET A 240 -19.29 32.30 16.11
C MET A 240 -18.69 33.64 16.54
N GLU A 241 -18.51 33.83 17.83
CA GLU A 241 -17.50 34.73 18.34
C GLU A 241 -16.14 34.07 18.29
N THR A 242 -15.24 34.67 17.54
CA THR A 242 -13.82 34.30 17.53
C THR A 242 -13.19 34.76 18.83
N ASP A 243 -12.86 33.83 19.71
CA ASP A 243 -12.02 34.11 20.86
C ASP A 243 -10.65 33.43 20.70
N ASP A 244 -9.65 34.31 20.72
CA ASP A 244 -8.23 34.05 20.63
C ASP A 244 -7.70 33.73 22.04
N SER A 245 -7.44 32.49 22.35
CA SER A 245 -6.56 32.17 23.48
C SER A 245 -5.85 30.83 23.33
N SER A 246 -4.57 30.97 23.12
CA SER A 246 -3.51 29.96 23.17
C SER A 246 -3.50 29.14 24.48
N LYS A 247 -3.09 27.89 24.31
CA LYS A 247 -2.37 26.94 25.20
C LYS A 247 -3.13 25.66 25.53
N GLY A 248 -2.47 24.56 25.20
CA GLY A 248 -2.70 23.26 25.82
C GLY A 248 -2.37 22.08 24.91
N ASN A 249 -1.22 21.50 25.14
CA ASN A 249 -0.73 20.21 24.66
C ASN A 249 -1.81 19.12 24.57
N THR A 250 -1.89 18.46 23.42
CA THR A 250 -2.25 17.04 23.35
C THR A 250 -1.55 16.40 22.17
N GLU A 251 -0.73 15.40 22.46
CA GLU A 251 -0.03 14.55 21.52
C GLU A 251 -1.03 13.80 20.65
N GLY A 252 -1.07 14.13 19.38
CA GLY A 252 -1.78 13.39 18.35
C GLY A 252 -0.79 12.61 17.49
N ILE A 253 -0.92 11.29 17.48
CA ILE A 253 -0.15 10.41 16.60
C ILE A 253 -0.64 10.62 15.17
N PHE A 254 0.19 11.21 14.34
CA PHE A 254 -0.05 11.32 12.90
C PHE A 254 0.60 10.13 12.19
N PHE A 255 -0.22 9.35 11.48
CA PHE A 255 0.27 8.43 10.45
C PHE A 255 0.47 9.19 9.15
N ARG A 256 1.70 9.16 8.64
CA ARG A 256 2.06 9.51 7.26
C ARG A 256 2.15 8.24 6.42
#